data_c7ea47eaf8ab7e99acf4c09b4e0a5f1a
#
_entry.id   c7ea47eaf8ab7e99acf4c09b4e0a5f1a
#
_cell.length_a   1.000
_cell.length_b   1.000
_cell.length_c   1.000
_cell.angle_alpha   90.00
_cell.angle_beta   90.00
_cell.angle_gamma   90.00
#
_symmetry.space_group_name_H-M   'P 1'
#
loop_
_entity.id
_entity.type
_entity.pdbx_description
1 polymer ?
#
loop_
_entity_poly.entity_id
_entity_poly.type
_entity_poly.pdbx_seq_one_letter_code
_entity_poly.pdbx_strand_id
1 'polypeptide(L)'
;MNPPIFLLFRSLAGAGASVALSLIAATAASATTIAETPAAEAGPEALVAEALGHNAELGFYQSQLDGARAASRLAGRLDLPKAEFQAGQIRSRNLDQSLAGEGAMWAASVRQSFEWPGRLGLRKAIANQDVALATLGLEAFRRELAGKVRENALGLAGAEEKARVAGAVAERFRALREVLVQRDPAGIAPQLEVRILEATELTLRRRASEFALAVDAERTKLNLLRGAALDAALRVKNLPPELPACPPVERLMAAANTNNFELRTRAAELAQQGFRVDLARHERWPAFEVGPMTMGQDGSTLDRIVGVGVAFPLPLWQPRTANIAAAEARQKQASALLATARREVERRVLTAARGYESRLAELSRWRADVVAQFESAADLADRHYRLGAVPATTYIELQKQYLDAVEAHLDTRREALGALVELEQATGLDLARPSPAAAAAASSAPSSHPQPSRP
;
A
#
# COMPACT_ATOMS: atom_id res chain seq x y z
N MET A 1 -44.78 10.26 -17.40
CA MET A 1 -45.42 11.01 -18.50
C MET A 1 -44.45 12.04 -18.95
N ASN A 2 -43.86 11.79 -20.11
CA ASN A 2 -43.12 12.76 -20.93
C ASN A 2 -44.04 13.86 -21.43
N PRO A 3 -43.58 15.01 -21.96
CA PRO A 3 -42.55 15.07 -22.98
C PRO A 3 -41.62 16.30 -22.96
N PRO A 4 -40.86 16.48 -24.08
CA PRO A 4 -39.57 17.18 -24.13
C PRO A 4 -39.67 18.58 -24.77
N ILE A 5 -38.62 19.38 -24.71
CA ILE A 5 -38.45 20.58 -25.57
C ILE A 5 -37.13 20.52 -26.30
N PHE A 6 -37.24 20.36 -27.61
CA PHE A 6 -36.30 20.64 -28.69
C PHE A 6 -36.12 22.15 -28.87
N LEU A 7 -34.95 22.55 -29.39
CA LEU A 7 -34.73 23.54 -30.48
C LEU A 7 -33.26 23.90 -30.48
N LEU A 8 -32.52 23.49 -31.51
CA LEU A 8 -32.23 24.14 -32.82
C LEU A 8 -31.44 25.45 -32.73
N PHE A 9 -30.23 25.41 -33.23
CA PHE A 9 -29.65 26.40 -34.17
C PHE A 9 -28.37 25.79 -34.75
N ARG A 10 -28.34 25.37 -35.96
CA ARG A 10 -28.15 26.00 -37.28
C ARG A 10 -26.70 26.28 -37.62
N SER A 11 -26.31 25.48 -38.57
CA SER A 11 -25.17 25.47 -39.48
C SER A 11 -24.67 26.84 -39.98
N LEU A 12 -23.37 26.95 -40.17
CA LEU A 12 -22.79 27.69 -41.29
C LEU A 12 -21.66 26.87 -41.94
N ALA A 13 -21.89 26.61 -43.20
CA ALA A 13 -20.94 26.01 -44.11
C ALA A 13 -19.98 27.08 -44.63
N GLY A 14 -18.74 26.71 -44.89
CA GLY A 14 -17.78 27.53 -45.59
C GLY A 14 -16.72 26.64 -46.22
N ALA A 15 -16.80 26.54 -47.52
CA ALA A 15 -16.00 25.70 -48.40
C ALA A 15 -14.53 26.17 -48.51
N GLY A 16 -13.63 25.25 -48.73
CA GLY A 16 -12.29 25.51 -49.16
C GLY A 16 -11.63 24.17 -49.62
N ALA A 17 -11.76 23.91 -50.92
CA ALA A 17 -11.20 22.77 -51.58
C ALA A 17 -9.69 22.95 -51.86
N SER A 18 -9.01 21.85 -51.98
CA SER A 18 -8.06 21.50 -53.00
C SER A 18 -6.66 21.04 -52.57
N VAL A 19 -6.38 19.87 -53.08
CA VAL A 19 -5.17 19.33 -53.65
C VAL A 19 -4.21 18.63 -52.72
N ALA A 20 -4.42 17.33 -52.73
CA ALA A 20 -3.43 16.37 -52.31
C ALA A 20 -2.64 15.86 -53.51
N LEU A 21 -1.42 15.65 -53.33
CA LEU A 21 -0.64 14.81 -54.24
C LEU A 21 0.11 13.75 -53.41
N SER A 22 -0.13 12.53 -53.81
CA SER A 22 0.46 11.29 -53.37
C SER A 22 1.97 11.33 -53.24
N LEU A 23 2.47 10.86 -52.08
CA LEU A 23 3.83 10.35 -51.96
C LEU A 23 3.77 8.97 -51.33
N ILE A 24 3.78 7.94 -52.14
CA ILE A 24 4.04 6.56 -51.74
C ILE A 24 5.52 6.52 -51.37
N ALA A 25 5.85 6.64 -50.12
CA ALA A 25 7.17 6.34 -49.58
C ALA A 25 7.14 4.86 -49.17
N ALA A 26 7.91 4.05 -49.82
CA ALA A 26 8.22 2.68 -49.47
C ALA A 26 8.86 2.66 -48.08
N THR A 27 8.12 2.31 -47.05
CA THR A 27 8.67 1.97 -45.75
C THR A 27 9.35 0.61 -45.87
N ALA A 28 10.66 0.64 -46.01
CA ALA A 28 11.50 -0.49 -45.73
C ALA A 28 11.18 -0.95 -44.31
N ALA A 29 10.66 -2.15 -44.15
CA ALA A 29 10.51 -2.82 -42.87
C ALA A 29 11.93 -3.02 -42.30
N SER A 30 12.38 -2.05 -41.51
CA SER A 30 13.49 -2.25 -40.60
C SER A 30 13.01 -3.30 -39.61
N ALA A 31 13.49 -4.52 -39.74
CA ALA A 31 13.44 -5.52 -38.70
C ALA A 31 14.11 -4.88 -37.46
N THR A 32 13.31 -4.29 -36.59
CA THR A 32 13.79 -3.84 -35.30
C THR A 32 14.18 -5.11 -34.54
N THR A 33 15.45 -5.44 -34.58
CA THR A 33 16.05 -6.34 -33.61
C THR A 33 15.63 -5.82 -32.29
N ILE A 34 14.77 -6.54 -31.57
CA ILE A 34 14.42 -6.27 -30.18
C ILE A 34 15.74 -6.45 -29.44
N ALA A 35 16.49 -5.36 -29.27
CA ALA A 35 17.61 -5.34 -28.36
C ALA A 35 17.01 -5.70 -27.01
N GLU A 36 17.33 -6.88 -26.46
CA GLU A 36 17.02 -7.23 -25.10
C GLU A 36 17.61 -6.11 -24.23
N THR A 37 16.72 -5.28 -23.72
CA THR A 37 17.10 -4.26 -22.74
C THR A 37 17.75 -5.02 -21.60
N PRO A 38 19.00 -4.73 -21.23
CA PRO A 38 19.67 -5.46 -20.15
C PRO A 38 18.78 -5.40 -18.90
N ALA A 39 18.50 -6.57 -18.34
CA ALA A 39 17.66 -6.66 -17.14
C ALA A 39 18.24 -5.74 -16.05
N ALA A 40 17.42 -4.84 -15.55
CA ALA A 40 17.83 -3.96 -14.45
C ALA A 40 18.18 -4.81 -13.23
N GLU A 41 19.43 -4.72 -12.77
CA GLU A 41 19.88 -5.45 -11.60
C GLU A 41 19.76 -4.54 -10.37
N ALA A 42 18.93 -4.93 -9.41
CA ALA A 42 18.69 -4.12 -8.22
C ALA A 42 18.65 -4.98 -6.94
N GLY A 43 19.15 -4.41 -5.85
CA GLY A 43 18.98 -5.01 -4.52
C GLY A 43 17.59 -4.70 -3.94
N PRO A 44 17.14 -5.48 -2.93
CA PRO A 44 15.81 -5.29 -2.32
C PRO A 44 15.56 -3.85 -1.82
N GLU A 45 16.55 -3.22 -1.21
CA GLU A 45 16.41 -1.85 -0.69
C GLU A 45 16.32 -0.79 -1.80
N ALA A 46 16.99 -1.00 -2.94
CA ALA A 46 16.85 -0.12 -4.11
C ALA A 46 15.42 -0.25 -4.71
N LEU A 47 14.90 -1.47 -4.77
CA LEU A 47 13.52 -1.72 -5.20
C LEU A 47 12.49 -1.11 -4.25
N VAL A 48 12.73 -1.16 -2.94
CA VAL A 48 11.91 -0.47 -1.93
C VAL A 48 11.92 1.04 -2.17
N ALA A 49 13.09 1.64 -2.41
CA ALA A 49 13.20 3.08 -2.68
C ALA A 49 12.45 3.46 -3.97
N GLU A 50 12.56 2.66 -5.03
CA GLU A 50 11.82 2.86 -6.27
C GLU A 50 10.31 2.75 -6.07
N ALA A 51 9.84 1.73 -5.35
CA ALA A 51 8.42 1.55 -5.02
C ALA A 51 7.87 2.72 -4.19
N LEU A 52 8.62 3.20 -3.20
CA LEU A 52 8.25 4.38 -2.41
C LEU A 52 8.23 5.68 -3.22
N GLY A 53 8.90 5.72 -4.37
CA GLY A 53 8.90 6.87 -5.28
C GLY A 53 7.77 6.84 -6.32
N HIS A 54 7.40 5.66 -6.81
CA HIS A 54 6.57 5.52 -8.01
C HIS A 54 5.28 4.72 -7.83
N ASN A 55 5.04 4.12 -6.67
CA ASN A 55 3.81 3.36 -6.43
C ASN A 55 2.58 4.28 -6.47
N ALA A 56 1.62 3.98 -7.35
CA ALA A 56 0.43 4.81 -7.56
C ALA A 56 -0.48 4.90 -6.32
N GLU A 57 -0.52 3.85 -5.50
CA GLU A 57 -1.34 3.79 -4.29
C GLU A 57 -0.85 4.78 -3.22
N LEU A 58 0.46 5.12 -3.20
CA LEU A 58 0.97 6.19 -2.34
C LEU A 58 0.33 7.55 -2.64
N GLY A 59 0.00 7.81 -3.91
CA GLY A 59 -0.71 9.03 -4.32
C GLY A 59 -2.07 9.17 -3.66
N PHE A 60 -2.78 8.06 -3.44
CA PHE A 60 -4.05 8.05 -2.70
C PHE A 60 -3.86 8.51 -1.25
N TYR A 61 -2.92 7.92 -0.51
CA TYR A 61 -2.65 8.30 0.89
C TYR A 61 -2.11 9.72 1.03
N GLN A 62 -1.28 10.17 0.09
CA GLN A 62 -0.80 11.56 0.05
C GLN A 62 -1.95 12.54 -0.17
N SER A 63 -2.84 12.25 -1.14
CA SER A 63 -4.02 13.07 -1.40
C SER A 63 -4.98 13.10 -0.21
N GLN A 64 -5.13 11.99 0.50
CA GLN A 64 -5.92 11.92 1.74
C GLN A 64 -5.33 12.83 2.82
N LEU A 65 -4.00 12.81 3.00
CA LEU A 65 -3.31 13.68 3.94
C LEU A 65 -3.45 15.16 3.56
N ASP A 66 -3.31 15.49 2.28
CA ASP A 66 -3.45 16.87 1.81
C ASP A 66 -4.89 17.38 1.93
N GLY A 67 -5.87 16.51 1.69
CA GLY A 67 -7.28 16.78 1.96
C GLY A 67 -7.55 17.06 3.44
N ALA A 68 -7.02 16.23 4.34
CA ALA A 68 -7.13 16.44 5.78
C ALA A 68 -6.46 17.74 6.24
N ARG A 69 -5.29 18.08 5.70
CA ARG A 69 -4.59 19.35 5.96
C ARG A 69 -5.40 20.55 5.48
N ALA A 70 -6.02 20.46 4.30
CA ALA A 70 -6.88 21.52 3.77
C ALA A 70 -8.13 21.70 4.66
N ALA A 71 -8.76 20.60 5.08
CA ALA A 71 -9.89 20.62 6.01
C ALA A 71 -9.52 21.24 7.37
N SER A 72 -8.33 20.91 7.92
CA SER A 72 -7.84 21.49 9.17
C SER A 72 -7.61 23.01 9.07
N ARG A 73 -7.14 23.50 7.93
CA ARG A 73 -7.01 24.95 7.69
C ARG A 73 -8.35 25.67 7.64
N LEU A 74 -9.39 25.01 7.12
CA LEU A 74 -10.74 25.55 7.04
C LEU A 74 -11.47 25.51 8.38
N ALA A 75 -11.31 24.42 9.15
CA ALA A 75 -12.01 24.15 10.42
C ALA A 75 -11.82 25.23 11.50
N GLY A 76 -10.74 26.01 11.43
CA GLY A 76 -10.46 27.11 12.37
C GLY A 76 -10.93 28.49 11.89
N ARG A 77 -11.64 28.57 10.76
CA ARG A 77 -12.13 29.84 10.19
C ARG A 77 -13.59 30.06 10.55
N LEU A 78 -13.97 31.35 10.62
CA LEU A 78 -15.37 31.73 10.70
C LEU A 78 -16.08 31.40 9.39
N ASP A 79 -17.37 31.13 9.49
CA ASP A 79 -18.22 30.96 8.32
C ASP A 79 -18.26 32.26 7.50
N LEU A 80 -18.53 32.15 6.21
CA LEU A 80 -18.62 33.31 5.32
C LEU A 80 -19.78 34.20 5.72
N PRO A 81 -19.65 35.57 5.59
CA PRO A 81 -20.76 36.45 5.77
C PRO A 81 -21.90 36.11 4.80
N LYS A 82 -23.13 36.17 5.28
CA LYS A 82 -24.34 35.97 4.48
C LYS A 82 -24.92 37.33 4.07
N ALA A 83 -25.04 37.58 2.79
CA ALA A 83 -25.77 38.72 2.26
C ALA A 83 -27.20 38.30 1.95
N GLU A 84 -28.16 39.06 2.41
CA GLU A 84 -29.58 38.82 2.19
C GLU A 84 -30.22 40.07 1.62
N PHE A 85 -30.98 39.91 0.56
CA PHE A 85 -31.75 40.98 -0.07
C PHE A 85 -33.20 40.51 -0.19
N GLN A 86 -34.12 41.38 0.21
CA GLN A 86 -35.56 41.15 0.15
C GLN A 86 -36.18 42.34 -0.60
N ALA A 87 -37.16 42.04 -1.45
CA ALA A 87 -37.94 43.06 -2.15
C ALA A 87 -39.40 42.63 -2.13
N GLY A 88 -40.28 43.57 -2.00
CA GLY A 88 -41.72 43.35 -1.94
C GLY A 88 -42.53 44.61 -2.20
N GLN A 89 -43.82 44.49 -2.02
CA GLN A 89 -44.77 45.60 -2.07
C GLN A 89 -45.34 45.85 -0.70
N ILE A 90 -45.51 47.10 -0.33
CA ILE A 90 -46.21 47.52 0.87
C ILE A 90 -47.53 48.17 0.48
N ARG A 91 -48.60 47.82 1.21
CA ARG A 91 -49.90 48.45 1.12
C ARG A 91 -50.32 48.84 2.52
N SER A 92 -50.37 50.15 2.76
CA SER A 92 -50.75 50.74 4.03
C SER A 92 -52.22 51.13 4.03
N ARG A 93 -52.94 50.85 5.12
CA ARG A 93 -54.33 51.28 5.30
C ARG A 93 -54.46 52.07 6.59
N ASN A 94 -55.36 53.09 6.56
CA ASN A 94 -55.78 53.83 7.75
C ASN A 94 -56.63 52.95 8.69
N LEU A 95 -56.90 53.47 9.88
CA LEU A 95 -57.75 52.77 10.86
C LEU A 95 -59.19 52.56 10.36
N ASP A 96 -59.68 53.45 9.45
CA ASP A 96 -61.01 53.38 8.75
C ASP A 96 -60.98 52.39 7.56
N GLN A 97 -59.96 51.64 7.35
CA GLN A 97 -59.73 50.69 6.23
C GLN A 97 -59.49 51.35 4.89
N SER A 98 -59.51 52.69 4.79
CA SER A 98 -59.14 53.43 3.56
C SER A 98 -57.65 53.15 3.23
N LEU A 99 -57.33 53.12 1.90
CA LEU A 99 -55.98 53.01 1.43
C LEU A 99 -55.16 54.25 1.77
N ALA A 100 -54.16 54.13 2.56
CA ALA A 100 -53.23 55.21 2.92
C ALA A 100 -52.10 55.38 1.91
N GLY A 101 -51.67 54.26 1.26
CA GLY A 101 -50.66 54.30 0.22
C GLY A 101 -50.22 52.90 -0.20
N GLU A 102 -49.70 52.80 -1.42
CA GLU A 102 -49.06 51.59 -1.96
C GLU A 102 -47.68 51.95 -2.49
N GLY A 103 -46.71 51.04 -2.35
CA GLY A 103 -45.38 51.27 -2.85
C GLY A 103 -44.47 50.05 -2.78
N ALA A 104 -43.21 50.27 -3.08
CA ALA A 104 -42.18 49.21 -2.99
C ALA A 104 -41.52 49.22 -1.60
N MET A 105 -41.16 48.03 -1.15
CA MET A 105 -40.27 47.84 0.00
C MET A 105 -39.06 47.03 -0.40
N TRP A 106 -37.93 47.31 0.19
CA TRP A 106 -36.73 46.52 0.06
C TRP A 106 -35.98 46.47 1.38
N ALA A 107 -35.26 45.36 1.60
CA ALA A 107 -34.33 45.22 2.72
C ALA A 107 -33.04 44.57 2.23
N ALA A 108 -31.93 45.03 2.77
CA ALA A 108 -30.63 44.40 2.54
C ALA A 108 -29.92 44.26 3.87
N SER A 109 -29.29 43.11 4.08
CA SER A 109 -28.49 42.86 5.26
C SER A 109 -27.25 42.05 4.92
N VAL A 110 -26.17 42.25 5.68
CA VAL A 110 -24.98 41.40 5.67
C VAL A 110 -24.79 40.93 7.08
N ARG A 111 -24.81 39.61 7.30
CA ARG A 111 -24.70 39.01 8.64
C ARG A 111 -23.48 38.13 8.71
N GLN A 112 -22.68 38.30 9.76
CA GLN A 112 -21.55 37.41 10.12
C GLN A 112 -21.98 36.52 11.26
N SER A 113 -21.79 35.21 11.08
CA SER A 113 -21.97 34.22 12.16
C SER A 113 -20.76 34.21 13.05
N PHE A 114 -21.00 34.30 14.36
CA PHE A 114 -19.99 34.19 15.41
C PHE A 114 -20.31 32.98 16.27
N GLU A 115 -19.29 32.15 16.47
CA GLU A 115 -19.38 31.03 17.38
C GLU A 115 -18.90 31.41 18.79
N TRP A 116 -19.42 30.70 19.78
CA TRP A 116 -18.93 30.87 21.16
C TRP A 116 -17.44 30.54 21.27
N PRO A 117 -16.71 31.27 22.13
CA PRO A 117 -15.30 31.02 22.35
C PRO A 117 -15.00 29.55 22.65
N GLY A 118 -13.93 29.01 22.04
CA GLY A 118 -13.50 27.62 22.19
C GLY A 118 -14.04 26.65 21.12
N ARG A 119 -15.21 26.91 20.50
CA ARG A 119 -15.77 25.98 19.49
C ARG A 119 -14.91 25.84 18.24
N LEU A 120 -14.42 26.94 17.68
CA LEU A 120 -13.49 26.94 16.55
C LEU A 120 -12.20 26.18 16.89
N GLY A 121 -11.69 26.37 18.10
CA GLY A 121 -10.52 25.62 18.59
C GLY A 121 -10.77 24.11 18.65
N LEU A 122 -11.94 23.69 19.13
CA LEU A 122 -12.32 22.28 19.19
C LEU A 122 -12.53 21.68 17.78
N ARG A 123 -13.17 22.40 16.88
CA ARG A 123 -13.28 21.96 15.47
C ARG A 123 -11.91 21.79 14.82
N LYS A 124 -11.01 22.74 15.06
CA LYS A 124 -9.62 22.63 14.59
C LYS A 124 -8.89 21.46 15.24
N ALA A 125 -9.10 21.19 16.53
CA ALA A 125 -8.50 20.05 17.23
C ALA A 125 -9.01 18.72 16.63
N ILE A 126 -10.30 18.59 16.33
CA ILE A 126 -10.88 17.43 15.66
C ILE A 126 -10.23 17.23 14.28
N ALA A 127 -10.17 18.28 13.46
CA ALA A 127 -9.57 18.23 12.13
C ALA A 127 -8.05 17.94 12.17
N ASN A 128 -7.34 18.39 13.22
CA ASN A 128 -5.95 18.01 13.44
C ASN A 128 -5.78 16.52 13.75
N GLN A 129 -6.75 15.89 14.42
CA GLN A 129 -6.74 14.43 14.60
C GLN A 129 -6.96 13.72 13.27
N ASP A 130 -7.79 14.24 12.35
CA ASP A 130 -7.93 13.70 11.00
C ASP A 130 -6.60 13.78 10.23
N VAL A 131 -5.83 14.87 10.38
CA VAL A 131 -4.46 14.97 9.83
C VAL A 131 -3.54 13.92 10.44
N ALA A 132 -3.60 13.71 11.77
CA ALA A 132 -2.79 12.69 12.44
C ALA A 132 -3.14 11.28 11.95
N LEU A 133 -4.43 10.96 11.80
CA LEU A 133 -4.91 9.68 11.27
C LEU A 133 -4.45 9.46 9.83
N ALA A 134 -4.57 10.46 8.96
CA ALA A 134 -4.09 10.38 7.57
C ALA A 134 -2.56 10.21 7.50
N THR A 135 -1.81 10.87 8.39
CA THR A 135 -0.35 10.70 8.49
C THR A 135 0.01 9.27 8.90
N LEU A 136 -0.67 8.73 9.93
CA LEU A 136 -0.48 7.34 10.37
C LEU A 136 -0.80 6.34 9.27
N GLY A 137 -1.86 6.57 8.49
CA GLY A 137 -2.23 5.74 7.35
C GLY A 137 -1.14 5.72 6.27
N LEU A 138 -0.59 6.89 5.92
CA LEU A 138 0.51 6.98 4.96
C LEU A 138 1.78 6.29 5.46
N GLU A 139 2.15 6.47 6.73
CA GLU A 139 3.31 5.80 7.33
C GLU A 139 3.15 4.28 7.39
N ALA A 140 1.95 3.80 7.76
CA ALA A 140 1.62 2.38 7.79
C ALA A 140 1.73 1.76 6.39
N PHE A 141 1.15 2.41 5.39
CA PHE A 141 1.20 1.93 4.01
C PHE A 141 2.65 1.89 3.46
N ARG A 142 3.46 2.89 3.75
CA ARG A 142 4.88 2.90 3.35
C ARG A 142 5.65 1.71 3.90
N ARG A 143 5.40 1.33 5.16
CA ARG A 143 6.05 0.15 5.76
C ARG A 143 5.53 -1.15 5.17
N GLU A 144 4.22 -1.26 4.98
CA GLU A 144 3.61 -2.41 4.33
C GLU A 144 4.15 -2.62 2.93
N LEU A 145 4.24 -1.56 2.14
CA LEU A 145 4.80 -1.59 0.79
C LEU A 145 6.27 -2.05 0.80
N ALA A 146 7.08 -1.51 1.70
CA ALA A 146 8.48 -1.92 1.84
C ALA A 146 8.61 -3.42 2.20
N GLY A 147 7.79 -3.92 3.12
CA GLY A 147 7.75 -5.35 3.48
C GLY A 147 7.35 -6.22 2.28
N LYS A 148 6.28 -5.86 1.57
CA LYS A 148 5.83 -6.57 0.36
C LYS A 148 6.89 -6.60 -0.74
N VAL A 149 7.60 -5.49 -0.95
CA VAL A 149 8.68 -5.43 -1.96
C VAL A 149 9.83 -6.36 -1.58
N ARG A 150 10.26 -6.37 -0.31
CA ARG A 150 11.32 -7.28 0.16
C ARG A 150 10.91 -8.74 0.01
N GLU A 151 9.69 -9.09 0.40
CA GLU A 151 9.15 -10.45 0.27
C GLU A 151 9.07 -10.90 -1.20
N ASN A 152 8.54 -10.06 -2.09
CA ASN A 152 8.43 -10.40 -3.51
C ASN A 152 9.80 -10.40 -4.21
N ALA A 153 10.76 -9.56 -3.78
CA ALA A 153 12.13 -9.61 -4.29
C ALA A 153 12.81 -10.95 -3.96
N LEU A 154 12.64 -11.46 -2.72
CA LEU A 154 13.13 -12.79 -2.35
C LEU A 154 12.37 -13.89 -3.11
N GLY A 155 11.04 -13.71 -3.28
CA GLY A 155 10.21 -14.62 -4.07
C GLY A 155 10.68 -14.75 -5.50
N LEU A 156 10.97 -13.64 -6.17
CA LEU A 156 11.50 -13.63 -7.55
C LEU A 156 12.86 -14.35 -7.64
N ALA A 157 13.80 -13.99 -6.76
CA ALA A 157 15.12 -14.62 -6.76
C ALA A 157 15.04 -16.13 -6.46
N GLY A 158 14.17 -16.54 -5.54
CA GLY A 158 13.90 -17.94 -5.25
C GLY A 158 13.29 -18.69 -6.44
N ALA A 159 12.34 -18.06 -7.13
CA ALA A 159 11.71 -18.63 -8.33
C ALA A 159 12.73 -18.77 -9.48
N GLU A 160 13.60 -17.77 -9.71
CA GLU A 160 14.68 -17.81 -10.70
C GLU A 160 15.65 -18.96 -10.42
N GLU A 161 16.03 -19.15 -9.16
CA GLU A 161 16.94 -20.24 -8.76
C GLU A 161 16.29 -21.61 -8.92
N LYS A 162 15.02 -21.78 -8.54
CA LYS A 162 14.25 -23.00 -8.76
C LYS A 162 14.15 -23.35 -10.25
N ALA A 163 13.82 -22.35 -11.09
CA ALA A 163 13.73 -22.52 -12.54
C ALA A 163 15.09 -22.93 -13.15
N ARG A 164 16.18 -22.31 -12.68
CA ARG A 164 17.55 -22.62 -13.11
C ARG A 164 17.93 -24.06 -12.77
N VAL A 165 17.71 -24.48 -11.53
CA VAL A 165 18.07 -25.81 -11.06
C VAL A 165 17.21 -26.88 -11.75
N ALA A 166 15.90 -26.69 -11.83
CA ALA A 166 15.00 -27.64 -12.49
C ALA A 166 15.32 -27.77 -13.99
N GLY A 167 15.61 -26.65 -14.67
CA GLY A 167 16.04 -26.65 -16.05
C GLY A 167 17.37 -27.40 -16.24
N ALA A 168 18.37 -27.17 -15.39
CA ALA A 168 19.66 -27.87 -15.45
C ALA A 168 19.49 -29.37 -15.24
N VAL A 169 18.68 -29.79 -14.26
CA VAL A 169 18.38 -31.21 -14.02
C VAL A 169 17.66 -31.84 -15.22
N ALA A 170 16.65 -31.16 -15.77
CA ALA A 170 15.93 -31.66 -16.95
C ALA A 170 16.86 -31.85 -18.18
N GLU A 171 17.78 -30.92 -18.43
CA GLU A 171 18.77 -31.02 -19.51
C GLU A 171 19.78 -32.17 -19.28
N ARG A 172 20.17 -32.44 -18.01
CA ARG A 172 20.99 -33.62 -17.68
C ARG A 172 20.29 -34.93 -18.09
N PHE A 173 18.99 -35.04 -17.79
CA PHE A 173 18.19 -36.21 -18.17
C PHE A 173 18.06 -36.37 -19.69
N ARG A 174 17.85 -35.27 -20.41
CA ARG A 174 17.80 -35.23 -21.86
C ARG A 174 19.11 -35.74 -22.48
N ALA A 175 20.24 -35.14 -22.07
CA ALA A 175 21.56 -35.54 -22.59
C ALA A 175 21.85 -36.99 -22.30
N LEU A 176 21.47 -37.49 -21.13
CA LEU A 176 21.68 -38.89 -20.76
C LEU A 176 20.83 -39.85 -21.62
N ARG A 177 19.57 -39.52 -21.87
CA ARG A 177 18.71 -40.30 -22.73
C ARG A 177 19.28 -40.40 -24.17
N GLU A 178 19.79 -39.29 -24.69
CA GLU A 178 20.40 -39.27 -26.06
C GLU A 178 21.60 -40.21 -26.14
N VAL A 179 22.45 -40.25 -25.11
CA VAL A 179 23.59 -41.17 -25.04
C VAL A 179 23.16 -42.62 -24.96
N LEU A 180 22.13 -42.96 -24.14
CA LEU A 180 21.63 -44.34 -23.99
C LEU A 180 20.99 -44.87 -25.24
N VAL A 181 20.23 -44.04 -25.99
CA VAL A 181 19.61 -44.42 -27.26
C VAL A 181 20.68 -44.77 -28.34
N GLN A 182 21.85 -44.14 -28.23
CA GLN A 182 22.96 -44.40 -29.20
C GLN A 182 23.76 -45.64 -28.86
N ARG A 183 23.76 -46.14 -27.58
CA ARG A 183 24.69 -47.21 -27.15
C ARG A 183 24.27 -48.63 -27.52
N ASP A 184 23.02 -49.01 -27.37
CA ASP A 184 22.50 -50.33 -27.80
C ASP A 184 20.96 -50.38 -27.77
N PRO A 185 20.28 -50.39 -28.92
CA PRO A 185 18.81 -50.41 -28.97
C PRO A 185 18.21 -51.84 -28.79
N ALA A 186 18.98 -52.90 -28.72
CA ALA A 186 18.49 -54.27 -28.88
C ALA A 186 18.14 -55.02 -27.56
N GLY A 187 18.54 -54.51 -26.36
CA GLY A 187 18.28 -55.16 -25.08
C GLY A 187 16.98 -54.71 -24.41
N ILE A 188 16.26 -55.64 -23.72
CA ILE A 188 15.02 -55.31 -23.00
C ILE A 188 15.28 -54.39 -21.78
N ALA A 189 16.37 -54.63 -21.02
CA ALA A 189 16.73 -53.83 -19.86
C ALA A 189 17.07 -52.37 -20.21
N PRO A 190 17.87 -52.07 -21.24
CA PRO A 190 18.10 -50.72 -21.74
C PRO A 190 16.82 -50.01 -22.20
N GLN A 191 15.88 -50.70 -22.79
CA GLN A 191 14.60 -50.12 -23.23
C GLN A 191 13.74 -49.66 -22.05
N LEU A 192 13.68 -50.43 -20.95
CA LEU A 192 12.96 -50.05 -19.75
C LEU A 192 13.60 -48.82 -19.05
N GLU A 193 14.92 -48.78 -18.97
CA GLU A 193 15.64 -47.63 -18.42
C GLU A 193 15.40 -46.36 -19.24
N VAL A 194 15.45 -46.45 -20.57
CA VAL A 194 15.13 -45.31 -21.45
C VAL A 194 13.70 -44.77 -21.21
N ARG A 195 12.72 -45.68 -21.01
CA ARG A 195 11.33 -45.27 -20.76
C ARG A 195 11.17 -44.57 -19.39
N ILE A 196 11.87 -45.08 -18.39
CA ILE A 196 11.86 -44.42 -17.04
C ILE A 196 12.50 -43.02 -17.12
N LEU A 197 13.64 -42.91 -17.79
CA LEU A 197 14.33 -41.63 -17.99
C LEU A 197 13.47 -40.66 -18.80
N GLU A 198 12.79 -41.11 -19.87
CA GLU A 198 11.88 -40.30 -20.71
C GLU A 198 10.70 -39.76 -19.84
N ALA A 199 10.06 -40.63 -19.07
CA ALA A 199 8.96 -40.20 -18.18
C ALA A 199 9.43 -39.21 -17.11
N THR A 200 10.63 -39.42 -16.56
CA THR A 200 11.22 -38.51 -15.58
C THR A 200 11.61 -37.17 -16.20
N GLU A 201 12.22 -37.19 -17.41
CA GLU A 201 12.53 -35.96 -18.18
C GLU A 201 11.28 -35.12 -18.42
N LEU A 202 10.18 -35.73 -18.88
CA LEU A 202 8.92 -35.02 -19.11
C LEU A 202 8.37 -34.38 -17.84
N THR A 203 8.44 -35.11 -16.72
CA THR A 203 7.99 -34.60 -15.40
C THR A 203 8.84 -33.40 -14.96
N LEU A 204 10.17 -33.50 -15.10
CA LEU A 204 11.09 -32.42 -14.72
C LEU A 204 10.95 -31.19 -15.63
N ARG A 205 10.72 -31.39 -16.92
CA ARG A 205 10.43 -30.29 -17.87
C ARG A 205 9.15 -29.55 -17.51
N ARG A 206 8.09 -30.31 -17.17
CA ARG A 206 6.84 -29.69 -16.67
C ARG A 206 7.11 -28.84 -15.43
N ARG A 207 7.87 -29.36 -14.46
CA ARG A 207 8.23 -28.64 -13.23
C ARG A 207 9.08 -27.40 -13.53
N ALA A 208 10.04 -27.49 -14.45
CA ALA A 208 10.82 -26.34 -14.90
C ALA A 208 9.94 -25.26 -15.57
N SER A 209 8.95 -25.65 -16.37
CA SER A 209 8.00 -24.72 -16.97
C SER A 209 7.10 -24.07 -15.93
N GLU A 210 6.66 -24.78 -14.91
CA GLU A 210 5.89 -24.24 -13.78
C GLU A 210 6.71 -23.16 -13.01
N PHE A 211 8.01 -23.43 -12.77
CA PHE A 211 8.88 -22.43 -12.16
C PHE A 211 9.15 -21.22 -13.06
N ALA A 212 9.27 -21.40 -14.36
CA ALA A 212 9.40 -20.29 -15.30
C ALA A 212 8.16 -19.37 -15.26
N LEU A 213 6.96 -19.94 -15.21
CA LEU A 213 5.72 -19.17 -15.03
C LEU A 213 5.69 -18.47 -13.67
N ALA A 214 6.19 -19.11 -12.62
CA ALA A 214 6.30 -18.47 -11.29
C ALA A 214 7.27 -17.29 -11.31
N VAL A 215 8.38 -17.36 -12.04
CA VAL A 215 9.30 -16.22 -12.26
C VAL A 215 8.57 -15.03 -12.87
N ASP A 216 7.82 -15.27 -13.94
CA ASP A 216 7.08 -14.20 -14.63
C ASP A 216 5.99 -13.61 -13.72
N ALA A 217 5.31 -14.44 -12.95
CA ALA A 217 4.30 -14.00 -12.00
C ALA A 217 4.91 -13.13 -10.87
N GLU A 218 6.02 -13.54 -10.26
CA GLU A 218 6.70 -12.78 -9.21
C GLU A 218 7.31 -11.48 -9.76
N ARG A 219 7.87 -11.51 -10.97
CA ARG A 219 8.38 -10.31 -11.67
C ARG A 219 7.26 -9.30 -11.92
N THR A 220 6.13 -9.75 -12.45
CA THR A 220 4.96 -8.90 -12.70
C THR A 220 4.43 -8.26 -11.40
N LYS A 221 4.34 -9.02 -10.31
CA LYS A 221 3.95 -8.48 -8.98
C LYS A 221 4.93 -7.40 -8.51
N LEU A 222 6.23 -7.65 -8.63
CA LEU A 222 7.24 -6.72 -8.19
C LEU A 222 7.26 -5.44 -9.04
N ASN A 223 7.07 -5.57 -10.36
CA ASN A 223 6.92 -4.45 -11.29
C ASN A 223 5.69 -3.60 -10.95
N LEU A 224 4.56 -4.23 -10.61
CA LEU A 224 3.36 -3.53 -10.15
C LEU A 224 3.64 -2.71 -8.88
N LEU A 225 4.31 -3.29 -7.90
CA LEU A 225 4.62 -2.61 -6.63
C LEU A 225 5.54 -1.40 -6.82
N ARG A 226 6.53 -1.49 -7.73
CA ARG A 226 7.45 -0.40 -8.02
C ARG A 226 6.96 0.61 -9.06
N GLY A 227 5.75 0.39 -9.63
CA GLY A 227 5.17 1.30 -10.64
C GLY A 227 5.86 1.27 -12.00
N ALA A 228 6.59 0.18 -12.32
CA ALA A 228 7.23 -0.03 -13.61
C ALA A 228 6.30 -0.72 -14.62
N ALA A 229 6.72 -0.82 -15.89
CA ALA A 229 6.01 -1.63 -16.88
C ALA A 229 5.98 -3.10 -16.40
N LEU A 230 4.81 -3.75 -16.52
CA LEU A 230 4.57 -5.06 -15.92
C LEU A 230 5.49 -6.16 -16.48
N ASP A 231 5.94 -6.01 -17.71
CA ASP A 231 6.83 -6.91 -18.46
C ASP A 231 8.31 -6.50 -18.36
N ALA A 232 8.64 -5.43 -17.63
CA ALA A 232 10.00 -4.95 -17.52
C ALA A 232 10.93 -6.05 -16.99
N ALA A 233 12.05 -6.26 -17.67
CA ALA A 233 13.05 -7.22 -17.25
C ALA A 233 13.72 -6.75 -15.93
N LEU A 234 13.78 -7.64 -14.95
CA LEU A 234 14.34 -7.37 -13.64
C LEU A 234 15.06 -8.61 -13.10
N ARG A 235 16.23 -8.40 -12.53
CA ARG A 235 16.96 -9.38 -11.72
C ARG A 235 17.24 -8.85 -10.34
N VAL A 236 17.02 -9.67 -9.32
CA VAL A 236 17.29 -9.30 -7.93
C VAL A 236 18.68 -9.79 -7.55
N LYS A 237 19.50 -8.86 -7.06
CA LYS A 237 20.86 -9.14 -6.54
C LYS A 237 20.98 -8.73 -5.07
N ASN A 238 22.08 -9.18 -4.44
CA ASN A 238 22.45 -8.76 -3.08
C ASN A 238 21.36 -9.03 -2.03
N LEU A 239 20.76 -10.23 -2.08
CA LEU A 239 19.86 -10.67 -1.03
C LEU A 239 20.62 -10.78 0.31
N PRO A 240 20.01 -10.34 1.42
CA PRO A 240 20.63 -10.49 2.73
C PRO A 240 20.94 -11.99 2.99
N PRO A 241 22.18 -12.34 3.34
CA PRO A 241 22.56 -13.73 3.52
C PRO A 241 21.85 -14.37 4.73
N GLU A 242 21.63 -13.59 5.78
CA GLU A 242 21.04 -14.04 7.03
C GLU A 242 19.87 -13.15 7.46
N LEU A 243 18.90 -13.76 8.12
CA LEU A 243 17.79 -13.05 8.77
C LEU A 243 18.19 -12.72 10.21
N PRO A 244 17.73 -11.56 10.76
CA PRO A 244 18.08 -11.15 12.11
C PRO A 244 17.52 -12.11 13.17
N ALA A 245 18.21 -12.24 14.31
CA ALA A 245 17.69 -13.01 15.45
C ALA A 245 16.40 -12.34 15.99
N CYS A 246 15.46 -13.17 16.45
CA CYS A 246 14.24 -12.67 17.08
C CYS A 246 14.57 -11.96 18.40
N PRO A 247 14.16 -10.69 18.59
CA PRO A 247 14.33 -10.03 19.87
C PRO A 247 13.45 -10.63 20.98
N PRO A 248 13.81 -10.46 22.26
CA PRO A 248 12.99 -10.94 23.38
C PRO A 248 11.55 -10.39 23.31
N VAL A 249 10.58 -11.22 23.70
CA VAL A 249 9.14 -10.90 23.60
C VAL A 249 8.79 -9.64 24.36
N GLU A 250 9.41 -9.40 25.52
CA GLU A 250 9.20 -8.20 26.33
C GLU A 250 9.56 -6.92 25.55
N ARG A 251 10.66 -6.96 24.80
CA ARG A 251 11.09 -5.85 23.95
C ARG A 251 10.12 -5.63 22.78
N LEU A 252 9.64 -6.72 22.16
CA LEU A 252 8.66 -6.66 21.09
C LEU A 252 7.33 -6.08 21.58
N MET A 253 6.86 -6.48 22.77
CA MET A 253 5.65 -5.95 23.38
C MET A 253 5.77 -4.45 23.74
N ALA A 254 6.90 -4.05 24.33
CA ALA A 254 7.16 -2.64 24.61
C ALA A 254 7.16 -1.79 23.34
N ALA A 255 7.79 -2.28 22.29
CA ALA A 255 7.81 -1.62 20.99
C ALA A 255 6.41 -1.53 20.35
N ALA A 256 5.63 -2.62 20.41
CA ALA A 256 4.27 -2.64 19.86
C ALA A 256 3.36 -1.62 20.57
N ASN A 257 3.46 -1.48 21.88
CA ASN A 257 2.66 -0.50 22.62
C ASN A 257 2.91 0.95 22.19
N THR A 258 4.11 1.28 21.68
CA THR A 258 4.48 2.63 21.27
C THR A 258 4.40 2.86 19.77
N ASN A 259 4.78 1.85 18.97
CA ASN A 259 5.02 2.02 17.53
C ASN A 259 3.96 1.37 16.64
N ASN A 260 3.14 0.46 17.19
CA ASN A 260 2.11 -0.22 16.39
C ASN A 260 1.10 0.79 15.83
N PHE A 261 0.92 0.78 14.51
CA PHE A 261 0.07 1.75 13.82
C PHE A 261 -1.40 1.63 14.20
N GLU A 262 -1.91 0.41 14.41
CA GLU A 262 -3.30 0.21 14.81
C GLU A 262 -3.58 0.82 16.18
N LEU A 263 -2.69 0.60 17.17
CA LEU A 263 -2.83 1.22 18.49
C LEU A 263 -2.75 2.73 18.44
N ARG A 264 -1.82 3.28 17.67
CA ARG A 264 -1.68 4.74 17.47
C ARG A 264 -2.93 5.32 16.78
N THR A 265 -3.49 4.63 15.80
CA THR A 265 -4.73 5.03 15.12
C THR A 265 -5.91 5.02 16.10
N ARG A 266 -6.11 3.93 16.87
CA ARG A 266 -7.19 3.86 17.86
C ARG A 266 -7.04 4.88 18.98
N ALA A 267 -5.81 5.19 19.40
CA ALA A 267 -5.55 6.24 20.37
C ALA A 267 -5.89 7.65 19.82
N ALA A 268 -5.56 7.93 18.56
CA ALA A 268 -5.91 9.19 17.90
C ALA A 268 -7.44 9.31 17.69
N GLU A 269 -8.13 8.22 17.33
CA GLU A 269 -9.59 8.17 17.26
C GLU A 269 -10.23 8.45 18.62
N LEU A 270 -9.73 7.85 19.70
CA LEU A 270 -10.23 8.09 21.05
C LEU A 270 -10.04 9.57 21.45
N ALA A 271 -8.87 10.14 21.18
CA ALA A 271 -8.61 11.56 21.43
C ALA A 271 -9.57 12.46 20.62
N GLN A 272 -9.84 12.12 19.38
CA GLN A 272 -10.80 12.83 18.54
C GLN A 272 -12.22 12.78 19.13
N GLN A 273 -12.65 11.60 19.63
CA GLN A 273 -13.97 11.50 20.29
C GLN A 273 -14.03 12.34 21.58
N GLY A 274 -12.92 12.47 22.31
CA GLY A 274 -12.84 13.41 23.43
C GLY A 274 -13.15 14.84 23.03
N PHE A 275 -12.50 15.34 21.98
CA PHE A 275 -12.78 16.68 21.44
C PHE A 275 -14.22 16.82 20.92
N ARG A 276 -14.84 15.75 20.38
CA ARG A 276 -16.25 15.76 19.97
C ARG A 276 -17.20 15.86 21.15
N VAL A 277 -16.90 15.23 22.28
CA VAL A 277 -17.66 15.39 23.52
C VAL A 277 -17.60 16.82 24.01
N ASP A 278 -16.38 17.41 24.04
CA ASP A 278 -16.22 18.79 24.46
C ASP A 278 -16.94 19.76 23.51
N LEU A 279 -16.87 19.51 22.20
CA LEU A 279 -17.64 20.29 21.22
C LEU A 279 -19.15 20.19 21.50
N ALA A 280 -19.69 19.00 21.72
CA ALA A 280 -21.11 18.80 22.03
C ALA A 280 -21.53 19.54 23.32
N ARG A 281 -20.65 19.60 24.32
CA ARG A 281 -20.87 20.39 25.53
C ARG A 281 -20.89 21.89 25.27
N HIS A 282 -20.01 22.41 24.37
CA HIS A 282 -19.98 23.81 23.99
C HIS A 282 -21.14 24.19 23.05
N GLU A 283 -21.70 23.24 22.29
CA GLU A 283 -22.86 23.46 21.41
C GLU A 283 -24.17 23.76 22.16
N ARG A 284 -24.20 23.64 23.49
CA ARG A 284 -25.34 24.09 24.30
C ARG A 284 -25.60 25.60 24.15
N TRP A 285 -24.61 26.40 23.80
CA TRP A 285 -24.75 27.83 23.49
C TRP A 285 -24.88 28.01 21.98
N PRO A 286 -25.98 28.56 21.45
CA PRO A 286 -26.14 28.71 20.01
C PRO A 286 -25.15 29.75 19.45
N ALA A 287 -24.71 29.57 18.18
CA ALA A 287 -24.03 30.61 17.45
C ALA A 287 -24.97 31.81 17.27
N PHE A 288 -24.42 33.01 17.20
CA PHE A 288 -25.19 34.22 16.96
C PHE A 288 -24.69 34.92 15.68
N GLU A 289 -25.62 35.56 14.97
CA GLU A 289 -25.33 36.34 13.78
C GLU A 289 -25.49 37.82 14.09
N VAL A 290 -24.53 38.63 13.65
CA VAL A 290 -24.56 40.09 13.81
C VAL A 290 -24.20 40.73 12.49
N GLY A 291 -24.88 41.82 12.16
CA GLY A 291 -24.51 42.56 10.99
C GLY A 291 -25.39 43.78 10.70
N PRO A 292 -24.91 44.68 9.84
CA PRO A 292 -25.68 45.83 9.42
C PRO A 292 -26.89 45.40 8.58
N MET A 293 -27.97 46.14 8.74
CA MET A 293 -29.19 46.05 7.92
C MET A 293 -29.69 47.41 7.50
N THR A 294 -30.23 47.45 6.32
CA THR A 294 -30.93 48.65 5.83
C THR A 294 -32.24 48.24 5.16
N MET A 295 -33.26 49.03 5.37
CA MET A 295 -34.59 48.82 4.81
C MET A 295 -35.14 50.15 4.28
N GLY A 296 -35.77 50.10 3.15
CA GLY A 296 -36.50 51.25 2.57
C GLY A 296 -37.91 50.82 2.21
N GLN A 297 -38.86 51.71 2.47
CA GLN A 297 -40.24 51.55 2.03
C GLN A 297 -40.75 52.88 1.45
N ASP A 298 -41.52 52.76 0.38
CA ASP A 298 -42.14 53.88 -0.32
C ASP A 298 -43.64 53.57 -0.42
N GLY A 299 -44.38 53.99 0.60
CA GLY A 299 -45.82 53.77 0.69
C GLY A 299 -46.56 55.15 0.85
N SER A 300 -47.10 55.39 2.04
CA SER A 300 -47.64 56.71 2.38
C SER A 300 -46.55 57.72 2.75
N THR A 301 -45.41 57.25 3.19
CA THR A 301 -44.17 57.96 3.52
C THR A 301 -42.95 57.24 2.95
N LEU A 302 -41.89 58.00 2.67
CA LEU A 302 -40.60 57.46 2.27
C LEU A 302 -39.77 57.24 3.54
N ASP A 303 -39.74 56.01 4.02
CA ASP A 303 -38.99 55.67 5.22
C ASP A 303 -37.71 54.91 4.87
N ARG A 304 -36.62 55.27 5.54
CA ARG A 304 -35.33 54.55 5.48
C ARG A 304 -34.87 54.21 6.89
N ILE A 305 -34.62 52.95 7.10
CA ILE A 305 -34.14 52.43 8.38
C ILE A 305 -32.75 51.88 8.16
N VAL A 306 -31.80 52.30 8.99
CA VAL A 306 -30.45 51.73 9.06
C VAL A 306 -30.24 51.25 10.50
N GLY A 307 -29.74 50.02 10.65
CA GLY A 307 -29.58 49.43 11.95
C GLY A 307 -28.58 48.27 11.97
N VAL A 308 -28.45 47.67 13.14
CA VAL A 308 -27.71 46.45 13.33
C VAL A 308 -28.69 45.34 13.78
N GLY A 309 -28.70 44.25 13.04
CA GLY A 309 -29.49 43.07 13.35
C GLY A 309 -28.64 42.05 14.15
N VAL A 310 -29.26 41.47 15.17
CA VAL A 310 -28.70 40.32 15.91
C VAL A 310 -29.72 39.19 15.82
N ALA A 311 -29.25 38.02 15.37
CA ALA A 311 -30.09 36.85 15.30
C ALA A 311 -29.41 35.68 16.00
N PHE A 312 -30.16 34.89 16.76
CA PHE A 312 -29.70 33.66 17.38
C PHE A 312 -30.83 32.65 17.45
N PRO A 313 -30.54 31.34 17.19
CA PRO A 313 -31.55 30.31 17.27
C PRO A 313 -31.91 30.01 18.72
N LEU A 314 -33.22 29.97 19.03
CA LEU A 314 -33.72 29.58 20.33
C LEU A 314 -33.87 28.06 20.38
N PRO A 315 -33.18 27.35 21.27
CA PRO A 315 -33.21 25.90 21.33
C PRO A 315 -34.38 25.38 22.16
N LEU A 316 -35.58 25.60 21.69
CA LEU A 316 -36.81 25.29 22.46
C LEU A 316 -37.17 23.80 22.45
N TRP A 317 -36.76 23.07 21.43
CA TRP A 317 -37.27 21.70 21.16
C TRP A 317 -36.18 20.62 21.10
N GLN A 318 -34.92 20.96 21.12
CA GLN A 318 -33.83 19.98 21.00
C GLN A 318 -33.29 19.56 22.37
N PRO A 319 -33.34 18.27 22.72
CA PRO A 319 -32.73 17.76 23.95
C PRO A 319 -31.19 17.73 23.78
N ARG A 320 -30.53 18.81 24.19
CA ARG A 320 -29.06 18.95 24.13
C ARG A 320 -28.32 17.90 24.93
N THR A 321 -28.94 17.42 25.99
CA THR A 321 -28.43 16.30 26.80
C THR A 321 -28.28 15.03 26.00
N ALA A 322 -29.17 14.79 25.01
CA ALA A 322 -29.10 13.62 24.13
C ALA A 322 -27.87 13.67 23.20
N ASN A 323 -27.52 14.84 22.66
CA ASN A 323 -26.33 15.00 21.83
C ASN A 323 -25.03 14.77 22.62
N ILE A 324 -24.97 15.27 23.86
CA ILE A 324 -23.84 15.04 24.76
C ILE A 324 -23.75 13.55 25.10
N ALA A 325 -24.86 12.94 25.51
CA ALA A 325 -24.91 11.50 25.81
C ALA A 325 -24.51 10.64 24.61
N ALA A 326 -24.91 11.00 23.39
CA ALA A 326 -24.50 10.31 22.17
C ALA A 326 -22.99 10.45 21.88
N ALA A 327 -22.42 11.63 22.14
CA ALA A 327 -20.97 11.84 21.99
C ALA A 327 -20.17 11.06 23.05
N GLU A 328 -20.62 11.07 24.31
CA GLU A 328 -20.01 10.28 25.40
C GLU A 328 -20.11 8.77 25.14
N ALA A 329 -21.24 8.30 24.57
CA ALA A 329 -21.38 6.90 24.18
C ALA A 329 -20.36 6.52 23.09
N ARG A 330 -20.14 7.37 22.07
CA ARG A 330 -19.11 7.16 21.05
C ARG A 330 -17.69 7.16 21.64
N GLN A 331 -17.39 8.02 22.59
CA GLN A 331 -16.11 8.01 23.29
C GLN A 331 -15.90 6.71 24.08
N LYS A 332 -16.92 6.21 24.77
CA LYS A 332 -16.87 4.90 25.44
C LYS A 332 -16.67 3.75 24.45
N GLN A 333 -17.34 3.79 23.30
CA GLN A 333 -17.10 2.82 22.21
C GLN A 333 -15.65 2.87 21.74
N ALA A 334 -15.09 4.05 21.47
CA ALA A 334 -13.70 4.20 21.07
C ALA A 334 -12.72 3.70 22.12
N SER A 335 -12.98 3.92 23.41
CA SER A 335 -12.15 3.39 24.50
C SER A 335 -12.17 1.86 24.58
N ALA A 336 -13.35 1.26 24.39
CA ALA A 336 -13.49 -0.20 24.32
C ALA A 336 -12.77 -0.78 23.11
N LEU A 337 -12.87 -0.14 21.92
CA LEU A 337 -12.14 -0.54 20.73
C LEU A 337 -10.62 -0.48 20.92
N LEU A 338 -10.11 0.57 21.59
CA LEU A 338 -8.67 0.65 21.89
C LEU A 338 -8.24 -0.48 22.85
N ALA A 339 -9.05 -0.79 23.87
CA ALA A 339 -8.75 -1.89 24.80
C ALA A 339 -8.74 -3.24 24.08
N THR A 340 -9.71 -3.48 23.18
CA THR A 340 -9.76 -4.70 22.37
C THR A 340 -8.58 -4.77 21.39
N ALA A 341 -8.28 -3.68 20.70
CA ALA A 341 -7.13 -3.61 19.79
C ALA A 341 -5.80 -3.89 20.52
N ARG A 342 -5.64 -3.42 21.76
CA ARG A 342 -4.44 -3.71 22.57
C ARG A 342 -4.28 -5.21 22.79
N ARG A 343 -5.34 -5.90 23.18
CA ARG A 343 -5.31 -7.36 23.38
C ARG A 343 -5.03 -8.11 22.09
N GLU A 344 -5.61 -7.65 20.98
CA GLU A 344 -5.39 -8.26 19.67
C GLU A 344 -3.96 -8.05 19.17
N VAL A 345 -3.37 -6.88 19.38
CA VAL A 345 -1.97 -6.61 19.05
C VAL A 345 -1.04 -7.46 19.94
N GLU A 346 -1.31 -7.56 21.26
CA GLU A 346 -0.57 -8.45 22.17
C GLU A 346 -0.58 -9.89 21.65
N ARG A 347 -1.76 -10.41 21.26
CA ARG A 347 -1.89 -11.75 20.69
C ARG A 347 -1.09 -11.91 19.39
N ARG A 348 -1.20 -10.94 18.45
CA ARG A 348 -0.48 -10.97 17.18
C ARG A 348 1.03 -10.95 17.37
N VAL A 349 1.53 -10.09 18.26
CA VAL A 349 2.98 -10.04 18.57
C VAL A 349 3.49 -11.37 19.09
N LEU A 350 2.77 -11.99 20.03
CA LEU A 350 3.15 -13.32 20.58
C LEU A 350 3.13 -14.39 19.50
N THR A 351 2.10 -14.42 18.66
CA THR A 351 1.96 -15.40 17.58
C THR A 351 3.05 -15.20 16.51
N ALA A 352 3.27 -13.95 16.08
CA ALA A 352 4.28 -13.62 15.07
C ALA A 352 5.71 -13.89 15.58
N ALA A 353 6.01 -13.55 16.86
CA ALA A 353 7.32 -13.85 17.45
C ALA A 353 7.62 -15.35 17.47
N ARG A 354 6.67 -16.17 17.95
CA ARG A 354 6.81 -17.63 17.96
C ARG A 354 6.89 -18.22 16.55
N GLY A 355 6.09 -17.69 15.63
CA GLY A 355 6.13 -18.06 14.22
C GLY A 355 7.51 -17.80 13.62
N TYR A 356 8.04 -16.60 13.84
CA TYR A 356 9.36 -16.24 13.34
C TYR A 356 10.49 -17.07 13.97
N GLU A 357 10.48 -17.26 15.28
CA GLU A 357 11.45 -18.14 15.97
C GLU A 357 11.42 -19.57 15.41
N SER A 358 10.22 -20.12 15.19
CA SER A 358 10.06 -21.46 14.61
C SER A 358 10.64 -21.53 13.20
N ARG A 359 10.39 -20.53 12.35
CA ARG A 359 10.93 -20.47 10.98
C ARG A 359 12.45 -20.26 10.96
N LEU A 360 12.99 -19.47 11.87
CA LEU A 360 14.44 -19.34 12.03
C LEU A 360 15.08 -20.66 12.46
N ALA A 361 14.48 -21.37 13.43
CA ALA A 361 14.96 -22.67 13.87
C ALA A 361 14.90 -23.71 12.75
N GLU A 362 13.89 -23.68 11.90
CA GLU A 362 13.78 -24.51 10.71
C GLU A 362 14.85 -24.15 9.68
N LEU A 363 15.03 -22.85 9.37
CA LEU A 363 16.04 -22.36 8.45
C LEU A 363 17.47 -22.71 8.93
N SER A 364 17.72 -22.68 10.24
CA SER A 364 19.03 -23.03 10.80
C SER A 364 19.41 -24.52 10.63
N ARG A 365 18.45 -25.42 10.40
CA ARG A 365 18.69 -26.81 10.04
C ARG A 365 19.22 -26.95 8.62
N TRP A 366 18.87 -26.00 7.74
CA TRP A 366 19.45 -25.88 6.41
C TRP A 366 20.81 -25.20 6.52
N ARG A 367 21.83 -25.98 6.96
CA ARG A 367 23.20 -25.46 7.00
C ARG A 367 23.62 -25.07 5.60
N ALA A 368 24.47 -24.03 5.47
CA ALA A 368 24.91 -23.50 4.20
C ALA A 368 25.54 -24.56 3.26
N ASP A 369 26.08 -25.62 3.83
CA ASP A 369 26.70 -26.74 3.13
C ASP A 369 25.73 -27.84 2.68
N VAL A 370 24.51 -27.95 3.25
CA VAL A 370 23.58 -29.04 2.97
C VAL A 370 23.12 -29.04 1.51
N VAL A 371 22.72 -27.90 0.96
CA VAL A 371 22.32 -27.79 -0.45
C VAL A 371 23.50 -28.11 -1.37
N ALA A 372 24.70 -27.61 -1.04
CA ALA A 372 25.92 -27.91 -1.78
C ALA A 372 26.33 -29.40 -1.70
N GLN A 373 26.06 -30.07 -0.57
CA GLN A 373 26.27 -31.51 -0.44
C GLN A 373 25.33 -32.31 -1.34
N PHE A 374 24.04 -31.94 -1.43
CA PHE A 374 23.09 -32.54 -2.38
C PHE A 374 23.47 -32.29 -3.83
N GLU A 375 23.94 -31.11 -4.17
CA GLU A 375 24.47 -30.79 -5.50
C GLU A 375 25.68 -31.67 -5.85
N SER A 376 26.62 -31.74 -4.93
CA SER A 376 27.83 -32.60 -5.06
C SER A 376 27.47 -34.09 -5.22
N ALA A 377 26.49 -34.57 -4.44
CA ALA A 377 26.01 -35.96 -4.55
C ALA A 377 25.33 -36.21 -5.89
N ALA A 378 24.53 -35.28 -6.39
CA ALA A 378 23.88 -35.36 -7.70
C ALA A 378 24.89 -35.33 -8.86
N ASP A 379 25.94 -34.51 -8.75
CA ASP A 379 27.03 -34.48 -9.72
C ASP A 379 27.90 -35.76 -9.69
N LEU A 380 28.11 -36.30 -8.52
CA LEU A 380 28.81 -37.59 -8.35
C LEU A 380 28.00 -38.73 -8.97
N ALA A 381 26.68 -38.73 -8.74
CA ALA A 381 25.76 -39.70 -9.32
C ALA A 381 25.75 -39.62 -10.84
N ASP A 382 25.79 -38.44 -11.45
CA ASP A 382 25.86 -38.27 -12.91
C ASP A 382 27.14 -38.91 -13.48
N ARG A 383 28.29 -38.65 -12.84
CA ARG A 383 29.57 -39.22 -13.26
C ARG A 383 29.60 -40.76 -13.13
N HIS A 384 29.15 -41.30 -12.01
CA HIS A 384 29.15 -42.74 -11.77
C HIS A 384 28.12 -43.49 -12.62
N TYR A 385 26.99 -42.89 -12.91
CA TYR A 385 26.01 -43.50 -13.83
C TYR A 385 26.54 -43.57 -15.27
N ARG A 386 27.23 -42.54 -15.75
CA ARG A 386 27.89 -42.56 -17.07
C ARG A 386 28.96 -43.65 -17.18
N LEU A 387 29.60 -44.01 -16.07
CA LEU A 387 30.57 -45.08 -15.97
C LEU A 387 29.91 -46.47 -15.75
N GLY A 388 28.58 -46.53 -15.60
CA GLY A 388 27.87 -47.80 -15.33
C GLY A 388 28.02 -48.31 -13.89
N ALA A 389 28.54 -47.48 -12.97
CA ALA A 389 28.82 -47.87 -11.58
C ALA A 389 27.62 -47.77 -10.64
N VAL A 390 26.55 -47.04 -11.03
CA VAL A 390 25.29 -46.93 -10.27
C VAL A 390 24.09 -47.17 -11.18
N PRO A 391 22.98 -47.72 -10.66
CA PRO A 391 21.77 -47.95 -11.43
C PRO A 391 21.02 -46.63 -11.71
N ALA A 392 20.20 -46.63 -12.78
CA ALA A 392 19.39 -45.49 -13.18
C ALA A 392 18.48 -44.97 -12.04
N THR A 393 17.94 -45.88 -11.23
CA THR A 393 17.06 -45.53 -10.10
C THR A 393 17.77 -44.67 -9.05
N THR A 394 19.00 -45.02 -8.69
CA THR A 394 19.81 -44.23 -7.74
C THR A 394 20.15 -42.85 -8.31
N TYR A 395 20.50 -42.78 -9.59
CA TYR A 395 20.75 -41.53 -10.27
C TYR A 395 19.52 -40.61 -10.24
N ILE A 396 18.36 -41.12 -10.65
CA ILE A 396 17.08 -40.40 -10.69
C ILE A 396 16.75 -39.87 -9.29
N GLU A 397 16.87 -40.73 -8.28
CA GLU A 397 16.54 -40.39 -6.90
C GLU A 397 17.42 -39.24 -6.37
N LEU A 398 18.74 -39.31 -6.55
CA LEU A 398 19.65 -38.25 -6.12
C LEU A 398 19.42 -36.91 -6.84
N GLN A 399 19.11 -36.94 -8.14
CA GLN A 399 18.78 -35.71 -8.86
C GLN A 399 17.45 -35.08 -8.37
N LYS A 400 16.43 -35.89 -8.07
CA LYS A 400 15.18 -35.44 -7.49
C LYS A 400 15.36 -34.86 -6.10
N GLN A 401 16.11 -35.58 -5.24
CA GLN A 401 16.39 -35.10 -3.87
C GLN A 401 17.16 -33.79 -3.85
N TYR A 402 18.08 -33.58 -4.79
CA TYR A 402 18.76 -32.30 -4.94
C TYR A 402 17.76 -31.19 -5.27
N LEU A 403 16.90 -31.40 -6.27
CA LEU A 403 15.88 -30.40 -6.65
C LEU A 403 14.93 -30.11 -5.48
N ASP A 404 14.43 -31.14 -4.81
CA ASP A 404 13.52 -31.02 -3.67
C ASP A 404 14.19 -30.29 -2.50
N ALA A 405 15.49 -30.53 -2.25
CA ALA A 405 16.24 -29.81 -1.23
C ALA A 405 16.41 -28.34 -1.53
N VAL A 406 16.71 -27.97 -2.79
CA VAL A 406 16.78 -26.56 -3.23
C VAL A 406 15.44 -25.88 -3.02
N GLU A 407 14.36 -26.51 -3.46
CA GLU A 407 13.00 -25.94 -3.30
C GLU A 407 12.65 -25.74 -1.83
N ALA A 408 12.82 -26.78 -1.00
CA ALA A 408 12.49 -26.70 0.42
C ALA A 408 13.31 -25.62 1.14
N HIS A 409 14.61 -25.50 0.83
CA HIS A 409 15.45 -24.45 1.39
C HIS A 409 14.96 -23.04 1.02
N LEU A 410 14.67 -22.79 -0.28
CA LEU A 410 14.22 -21.49 -0.75
C LEU A 410 12.84 -21.14 -0.21
N ASP A 411 11.92 -22.12 -0.10
CA ASP A 411 10.60 -21.93 0.49
C ASP A 411 10.70 -21.62 1.99
N THR A 412 11.49 -22.37 2.76
CA THR A 412 11.72 -22.10 4.17
C THR A 412 12.28 -20.69 4.40
N ARG A 413 13.20 -20.26 3.52
CA ARG A 413 13.76 -18.90 3.59
C ARG A 413 12.71 -17.83 3.31
N ARG A 414 11.85 -18.04 2.31
CA ARG A 414 10.75 -17.13 1.99
C ARG A 414 9.73 -17.04 3.14
N GLU A 415 9.36 -18.18 3.71
CA GLU A 415 8.45 -18.26 4.86
C GLU A 415 9.02 -17.56 6.10
N ALA A 416 10.33 -17.71 6.35
CA ALA A 416 10.99 -17.02 7.45
C ALA A 416 10.99 -15.50 7.26
N LEU A 417 11.20 -15.00 6.02
CA LEU A 417 11.10 -13.57 5.72
C LEU A 417 9.65 -13.07 5.87
N GLY A 418 8.66 -13.82 5.38
CA GLY A 418 7.24 -13.49 5.57
C GLY A 418 6.88 -13.35 7.05
N ALA A 419 7.35 -14.29 7.89
CA ALA A 419 7.15 -14.23 9.34
C ALA A 419 7.88 -13.03 9.98
N LEU A 420 9.05 -12.61 9.47
CA LEU A 420 9.73 -11.39 9.90
C LEU A 420 8.90 -10.15 9.56
N VAL A 421 8.39 -10.05 8.33
CA VAL A 421 7.54 -8.92 7.90
C VAL A 421 6.26 -8.84 8.75
N GLU A 422 5.64 -9.98 9.06
CA GLU A 422 4.48 -10.03 9.97
C GLU A 422 4.84 -9.52 11.37
N LEU A 423 6.00 -9.91 11.90
CA LEU A 423 6.50 -9.43 13.19
C LEU A 423 6.79 -7.93 13.17
N GLU A 424 7.38 -7.40 12.10
CA GLU A 424 7.61 -5.96 11.89
C GLU A 424 6.30 -5.18 11.84
N GLN A 425 5.28 -5.69 11.16
CA GLN A 425 3.95 -5.08 11.10
C GLN A 425 3.27 -5.10 12.48
N ALA A 426 3.37 -6.21 13.22
CA ALA A 426 2.77 -6.33 14.55
C ALA A 426 3.43 -5.41 15.58
N THR A 427 4.75 -5.23 15.51
CA THR A 427 5.52 -4.43 16.47
C THR A 427 5.72 -2.97 16.06
N GLY A 428 5.64 -2.67 14.76
CA GLY A 428 6.02 -1.37 14.21
C GLY A 428 7.53 -1.11 14.23
N LEU A 429 8.36 -2.14 14.41
CA LEU A 429 9.82 -2.07 14.28
C LEU A 429 10.24 -2.32 12.83
N ASP A 430 11.43 -1.88 12.46
CA ASP A 430 12.13 -2.25 11.22
C ASP A 430 13.32 -3.13 11.64
N LEU A 431 13.10 -4.44 11.67
CA LEU A 431 14.10 -5.43 12.12
C LEU A 431 15.03 -5.85 10.98
N ALA A 432 14.60 -5.70 9.74
CA ALA A 432 15.37 -6.05 8.54
C ALA A 432 16.54 -5.09 8.29
N ARG A 433 16.47 -3.86 8.79
CA ARG A 433 17.59 -2.92 8.72
C ARG A 433 18.57 -3.17 9.87
N PRO A 434 19.87 -3.39 9.57
CA PRO A 434 20.86 -3.44 10.63
C PRO A 434 20.80 -2.14 11.43
N SER A 435 20.72 -2.25 12.76
CA SER A 435 20.77 -1.10 13.65
C SER A 435 22.01 -0.25 13.30
N PRO A 436 21.92 1.09 13.24
CA PRO A 436 23.08 1.94 12.96
C PRO A 436 24.26 1.67 13.90
N ALA A 437 24.00 1.16 15.10
CA ALA A 437 25.04 0.70 16.04
C ALA A 437 25.75 -0.60 15.54
N ALA A 438 25.02 -1.53 14.91
CA ALA A 438 25.61 -2.76 14.35
C ALA A 438 26.37 -2.46 13.03
N ALA A 439 25.89 -1.52 12.22
CA ALA A 439 26.60 -1.05 11.03
C ALA A 439 27.92 -0.33 11.38
N ALA A 440 27.94 0.45 12.44
CA ALA A 440 29.14 1.10 12.96
C ALA A 440 30.16 0.09 13.53
N ALA A 441 29.70 -0.98 14.19
CA ALA A 441 30.54 -2.06 14.71
C ALA A 441 31.15 -2.91 13.58
N ALA A 442 30.41 -3.15 12.51
CA ALA A 442 30.90 -3.89 11.32
C ALA A 442 31.96 -3.08 10.53
N SER A 443 31.82 -1.74 10.51
CA SER A 443 32.77 -0.84 9.87
C SER A 443 34.06 -0.63 10.68
N SER A 444 34.06 -0.95 11.97
CA SER A 444 35.21 -0.78 12.87
C SER A 444 36.02 -2.07 13.11
N ALA A 445 35.70 -3.19 12.47
CA ALA A 445 36.50 -4.41 12.53
C ALA A 445 37.85 -4.18 11.79
N PRO A 446 39.00 -4.29 12.47
CA PRO A 446 40.28 -4.08 11.82
C PRO A 446 40.55 -5.18 10.81
N SER A 447 40.82 -4.80 9.57
CA SER A 447 41.30 -5.69 8.51
C SER A 447 42.61 -6.33 8.96
N SER A 448 42.57 -7.52 9.49
CA SER A 448 43.75 -8.36 9.76
C SER A 448 44.32 -8.83 8.44
N HIS A 449 45.17 -8.00 7.83
CA HIS A 449 46.11 -8.47 6.79
C HIS A 449 47.17 -9.35 7.45
N PRO A 450 47.36 -10.60 7.01
CA PRO A 450 48.50 -11.37 7.41
C PRO A 450 49.74 -10.78 6.73
N GLN A 451 50.68 -10.30 7.55
CA GLN A 451 52.01 -9.92 7.03
C GLN A 451 52.73 -11.16 6.49
N PRO A 452 53.32 -11.11 5.30
CA PRO A 452 54.19 -12.18 4.85
C PRO A 452 55.48 -12.15 5.65
N SER A 453 55.78 -13.25 6.34
CA SER A 453 57.10 -13.54 6.94
C SER A 453 58.20 -13.51 5.85
N ARG A 454 59.14 -12.59 5.97
CA ARG A 454 60.43 -12.62 5.21
C ARG A 454 61.43 -13.54 5.87
N PRO A 455 62.31 -14.14 5.05
CA PRO A 455 63.26 -15.19 5.45
C PRO A 455 64.41 -14.70 6.32
#